data_8dd14ae31ab21c52c56ecdbab0dfc133
#
_entry.id   8dd14ae31ab21c52c56ecdbab0dfc133
#
_cell.length_a   1.000
_cell.length_b   1.000
_cell.length_c   1.000
_cell.angle_alpha   90.00
_cell.angle_beta   90.00
_cell.angle_gamma   90.00
#
_symmetry.space_group_name_H-M   'P 1'
#
loop_
_entity.id
_entity.type
_entity.pdbx_description
1 polymer ?
#
loop_
_entity_poly.entity_id
_entity_poly.type
_entity_poly.pdbx_seq_one_letter_code
_entity_poly.pdbx_strand_id
1 'polypeptide(L)'
;MDDYRRIADRIAADITGGRLRPGQRLPPQRAFARRHGIAPSTAGRVYAELVRRGLVVGEVGRGTFVRATAPDGQPGIALTEAAGAPLVNLELNYPAVPGQSELLAPALAPLLRPDALGEALRPAAAAGTPAARAAVSALLARGGLPAAPERIVFTGNARQAIAATLAALVRPGGRVGVEPLTYPLVKEIAARLGLALVPLATDAEGPVPQAVADAHRSAPLSALYLQPALHNPTSLTTSAGRLRQLADCVHRLGIPVVEDRIWAFLDPGGTPPLAALAPGLVHLVDSLSKRVAPGLTVGFAVVPRDRVKAVARAVRSGGWSAGAFALEAAVRWLGDGTVDRLVAAKRQDARRRQRLVAGKLAGFTVRSDPAAYFAWWELPAPWRADTFTAAARAHGIAVTPGTAFCVGPGRTPDAVRLGLGSAPEPQLARALQTLAGVARDGAAAGTG
;
A
#
# COMPACT_ATOMS: atom_id res chain seq x y z
N MET A 1 19.08 12.93 -35.43
CA MET A 1 18.23 12.96 -34.19
C MET A 1 16.84 12.51 -34.60
N ASP A 2 16.30 11.47 -33.94
CA ASP A 2 15.06 10.86 -34.39
C ASP A 2 13.88 11.84 -34.32
N ASP A 3 13.18 11.99 -35.43
CA ASP A 3 12.09 12.98 -35.65
C ASP A 3 10.99 12.92 -34.59
N TYR A 4 10.70 11.74 -34.07
CA TYR A 4 9.69 11.56 -33.02
C TYR A 4 10.10 12.16 -31.67
N ARG A 5 11.40 12.15 -31.31
CA ARG A 5 11.89 12.75 -30.05
C ARG A 5 11.75 14.27 -30.09
N ARG A 6 12.09 14.92 -31.21
CA ARG A 6 11.94 16.36 -31.39
C ARG A 6 10.48 16.80 -31.27
N ILE A 7 9.55 15.99 -31.79
CA ILE A 7 8.11 16.27 -31.66
C ILE A 7 7.67 16.06 -30.19
N ALA A 8 8.13 15.00 -29.55
CA ALA A 8 7.85 14.75 -28.11
C ALA A 8 8.39 15.88 -27.22
N ASP A 9 9.59 16.41 -27.52
CA ASP A 9 10.18 17.55 -26.80
C ASP A 9 9.33 18.83 -26.93
N ARG A 10 8.77 19.08 -28.12
CA ARG A 10 7.87 20.22 -28.35
C ARG A 10 6.58 20.08 -27.53
N ILE A 11 5.95 18.89 -27.54
CA ILE A 11 4.74 18.64 -26.76
C ILE A 11 5.07 18.72 -25.26
N ALA A 12 6.22 18.22 -24.82
CA ALA A 12 6.70 18.36 -23.45
C ALA A 12 6.82 19.84 -23.05
N ALA A 13 7.39 20.68 -23.92
CA ALA A 13 7.48 22.12 -23.68
C ALA A 13 6.08 22.79 -23.64
N ASP A 14 5.13 22.33 -24.46
CA ASP A 14 3.74 22.82 -24.42
C ASP A 14 3.03 22.46 -23.10
N ILE A 15 3.30 21.27 -22.56
CA ILE A 15 2.79 20.83 -21.27
C ILE A 15 3.43 21.64 -20.14
N THR A 16 4.76 21.73 -20.12
CA THR A 16 5.50 22.47 -19.07
C THR A 16 5.18 23.96 -19.09
N GLY A 17 4.99 24.54 -20.29
CA GLY A 17 4.61 25.94 -20.48
C GLY A 17 3.11 26.23 -20.29
N GLY A 18 2.30 25.23 -19.90
CA GLY A 18 0.87 25.39 -19.61
C GLY A 18 -0.03 25.56 -20.85
N ARG A 19 0.49 25.48 -22.08
CA ARG A 19 -0.32 25.51 -23.31
C ARG A 19 -1.18 24.27 -23.48
N LEU A 20 -0.68 23.12 -23.01
CA LEU A 20 -1.46 21.90 -22.82
C LEU A 20 -1.70 21.72 -21.33
N ARG A 21 -2.95 21.84 -20.92
CA ARG A 21 -3.33 21.83 -19.49
C ARG A 21 -3.42 20.41 -18.94
N PRO A 22 -3.12 20.21 -17.64
CA PRO A 22 -3.42 18.95 -16.95
C PRO A 22 -4.86 18.49 -17.19
N GLY A 23 -5.03 17.18 -17.44
CA GLY A 23 -6.34 16.60 -17.78
C GLY A 23 -6.80 16.80 -19.23
N GLN A 24 -6.11 17.66 -20.03
CA GLN A 24 -6.45 17.87 -21.42
C GLN A 24 -6.19 16.60 -22.24
N ARG A 25 -7.18 16.21 -23.07
CA ARG A 25 -7.06 15.06 -23.96
C ARG A 25 -6.19 15.42 -25.17
N LEU A 26 -5.16 14.62 -25.43
CA LEU A 26 -4.43 14.71 -26.69
C LEU A 26 -5.26 14.15 -27.85
N PRO A 27 -5.09 14.65 -29.07
CA PRO A 27 -5.77 14.11 -30.25
C PRO A 27 -5.53 12.59 -30.40
N PRO A 28 -6.46 11.82 -30.96
CA PRO A 28 -6.18 10.43 -31.34
C PRO A 28 -4.94 10.32 -32.22
N GLN A 29 -4.12 9.29 -32.08
CA GLN A 29 -2.83 9.15 -32.77
C GLN A 29 -2.93 9.36 -34.29
N ARG A 30 -4.01 8.89 -34.92
CA ARG A 30 -4.24 9.10 -36.38
C ARG A 30 -4.50 10.58 -36.72
N ALA A 31 -5.24 11.30 -35.86
CA ALA A 31 -5.49 12.72 -36.06
C ALA A 31 -4.22 13.56 -35.78
N PHE A 32 -3.45 13.17 -34.74
CA PHE A 32 -2.15 13.76 -34.44
C PHE A 32 -1.16 13.58 -35.60
N ALA A 33 -1.07 12.36 -36.15
CA ALA A 33 -0.23 12.09 -37.30
C ALA A 33 -0.54 13.01 -38.50
N ARG A 34 -1.83 13.12 -38.85
CA ARG A 34 -2.28 14.03 -39.95
C ARG A 34 -1.92 15.50 -39.66
N ARG A 35 -2.17 15.97 -38.43
CA ARG A 35 -1.91 17.37 -38.04
C ARG A 35 -0.43 17.72 -38.08
N HIS A 36 0.46 16.77 -37.83
CA HIS A 36 1.90 16.98 -37.80
C HIS A 36 2.61 16.49 -39.05
N GLY A 37 1.89 16.00 -40.08
CA GLY A 37 2.48 15.52 -41.34
C GLY A 37 3.41 14.31 -41.14
N ILE A 38 3.14 13.41 -40.20
CA ILE A 38 3.98 12.27 -39.87
C ILE A 38 3.24 10.94 -40.04
N ALA A 39 3.98 9.83 -40.15
CA ALA A 39 3.39 8.50 -40.22
C ALA A 39 2.68 8.15 -38.91
N PRO A 40 1.57 7.35 -38.92
CA PRO A 40 0.89 6.89 -37.71
C PRO A 40 1.81 6.14 -36.75
N SER A 41 2.77 5.38 -37.25
CA SER A 41 3.79 4.68 -36.44
C SER A 41 4.70 5.67 -35.69
N THR A 42 5.07 6.78 -36.33
CA THR A 42 5.85 7.86 -35.70
C THR A 42 5.03 8.54 -34.60
N ALA A 43 3.74 8.82 -34.84
CA ALA A 43 2.84 9.34 -33.81
C ALA A 43 2.73 8.38 -32.62
N GLY A 44 2.63 7.07 -32.85
CA GLY A 44 2.67 6.06 -31.79
C GLY A 44 3.96 6.14 -30.95
N ARG A 45 5.13 6.31 -31.58
CA ARG A 45 6.42 6.49 -30.89
C ARG A 45 6.47 7.80 -30.08
N VAL A 46 5.90 8.91 -30.59
CA VAL A 46 5.77 10.17 -29.83
C VAL A 46 4.93 9.95 -28.56
N TYR A 47 3.78 9.31 -28.69
CA TYR A 47 2.89 9.04 -27.55
C TYR A 47 3.54 8.09 -26.53
N ALA A 48 4.19 7.03 -26.99
CA ALA A 48 4.94 6.12 -26.12
C ALA A 48 6.06 6.85 -25.36
N GLU A 49 6.77 7.76 -26.03
CA GLU A 49 7.83 8.58 -25.42
C GLU A 49 7.27 9.55 -24.37
N LEU A 50 6.14 10.22 -24.65
CA LEU A 50 5.48 11.10 -23.69
C LEU A 50 4.95 10.31 -22.46
N VAL A 51 4.45 9.10 -22.67
CA VAL A 51 4.05 8.18 -21.57
C VAL A 51 5.28 7.77 -20.77
N ARG A 52 6.39 7.39 -21.42
CA ARG A 52 7.65 7.03 -20.78
C ARG A 52 8.20 8.17 -19.92
N ARG A 53 8.08 9.43 -20.40
CA ARG A 53 8.47 10.65 -19.66
C ARG A 53 7.47 11.02 -18.55
N GLY A 54 6.36 10.29 -18.39
CA GLY A 54 5.35 10.58 -17.39
C GLY A 54 4.51 11.84 -17.64
N LEU A 55 4.61 12.43 -18.83
CA LEU A 55 3.91 13.67 -19.19
C LEU A 55 2.45 13.45 -19.57
N VAL A 56 2.13 12.25 -20.04
CA VAL A 56 0.77 11.86 -20.42
C VAL A 56 0.47 10.46 -19.94
N VAL A 57 -0.82 10.14 -19.84
CA VAL A 57 -1.33 8.80 -19.51
C VAL A 57 -2.30 8.34 -20.59
N GLY A 58 -2.10 7.11 -21.08
CA GLY A 58 -3.03 6.45 -22.00
C GLY A 58 -4.09 5.69 -21.23
N GLU A 59 -5.35 5.89 -21.58
CA GLU A 59 -6.49 5.17 -21.01
C GLU A 59 -7.20 4.38 -22.11
N VAL A 60 -7.32 3.08 -21.89
CA VAL A 60 -7.97 2.19 -22.86
C VAL A 60 -9.44 2.62 -23.07
N GLY A 61 -9.82 2.85 -24.32
CA GLY A 61 -11.16 3.30 -24.70
C GLY A 61 -11.46 4.79 -24.48
N ARG A 62 -10.62 5.55 -23.77
CA ARG A 62 -10.85 6.98 -23.46
C ARG A 62 -9.87 7.93 -24.17
N GLY A 63 -8.65 7.49 -24.43
CA GLY A 63 -7.61 8.28 -25.10
C GLY A 63 -6.36 8.52 -24.25
N THR A 64 -5.55 9.52 -24.68
CA THR A 64 -4.34 9.93 -23.98
C THR A 64 -4.53 11.33 -23.40
N PHE A 65 -4.17 11.52 -22.14
CA PHE A 65 -4.41 12.76 -21.40
C PHE A 65 -3.13 13.30 -20.80
N VAL A 66 -3.01 14.64 -20.75
CA VAL A 66 -1.89 15.34 -20.10
C VAL A 66 -1.96 15.11 -18.60
N ARG A 67 -0.85 14.71 -17.99
CA ARG A 67 -0.76 14.58 -16.53
C ARG A 67 -0.57 15.95 -15.87
N ALA A 68 -1.06 16.08 -14.63
CA ALA A 68 -0.62 17.14 -13.73
C ALA A 68 0.82 16.82 -13.32
N THR A 69 1.79 17.51 -13.93
CA THR A 69 3.20 17.37 -13.54
C THR A 69 3.40 18.00 -12.17
N ALA A 70 3.91 17.21 -11.22
CA ALA A 70 4.59 17.77 -10.06
C ALA A 70 5.87 18.48 -10.56
N PRO A 71 6.34 19.55 -9.89
CA PRO A 71 7.49 20.33 -10.32
C PRO A 71 8.79 19.53 -10.52
N ASP A 72 8.89 18.33 -9.94
CA ASP A 72 10.06 17.46 -9.98
C ASP A 72 9.74 16.11 -10.63
N GLY A 73 9.54 16.11 -11.90
CA GLY A 73 9.51 15.10 -12.95
C GLY A 73 9.76 13.61 -12.67
N GLN A 74 9.31 13.00 -11.58
CA GLN A 74 9.35 11.55 -11.41
C GLN A 74 7.94 10.95 -11.37
N PRO A 75 7.59 10.02 -12.28
CA PRO A 75 6.41 9.16 -12.17
C PRO A 75 6.76 8.00 -11.25
N GLY A 76 6.73 8.23 -9.99
CA GLY A 76 6.95 7.22 -8.97
C GLY A 76 6.51 7.86 -7.68
N ILE A 77 5.54 7.22 -7.05
CA ILE A 77 5.12 7.65 -5.75
C ILE A 77 6.27 7.39 -4.80
N ALA A 78 7.19 8.33 -4.76
CA ALA A 78 7.91 8.49 -3.54
C ALA A 78 6.86 8.91 -2.51
N LEU A 79 6.73 8.16 -1.42
CA LEU A 79 6.33 8.72 -0.14
C LEU A 79 7.43 9.75 0.15
N THR A 80 7.26 10.96 -0.37
CA THR A 80 8.30 11.97 -0.43
C THR A 80 8.59 12.40 1.00
N GLU A 81 9.76 12.09 1.47
CA GLU A 81 10.46 12.87 2.49
C GLU A 81 10.83 14.22 1.85
N ALA A 82 9.83 15.03 1.48
CA ALA A 82 10.05 16.23 0.70
C ALA A 82 10.32 17.41 1.61
N ALA A 83 11.40 18.10 1.33
CA ALA A 83 11.58 19.50 1.70
C ALA A 83 10.39 20.31 1.13
N GLY A 84 9.58 20.93 2.00
CA GLY A 84 8.31 21.58 1.64
C GLY A 84 7.09 20.71 1.93
N ALA A 85 7.01 20.15 3.14
CA ALA A 85 5.88 19.32 3.56
C ALA A 85 4.54 20.06 3.37
N PRO A 86 3.51 19.40 2.78
CA PRO A 86 2.16 19.96 2.74
C PRO A 86 1.67 20.25 4.17
N LEU A 87 0.85 21.29 4.32
CA LEU A 87 0.26 21.66 5.63
C LEU A 87 -0.50 20.48 6.26
N VAL A 88 -1.16 19.64 5.42
CA VAL A 88 -1.84 18.41 5.83
C VAL A 88 -1.49 17.26 4.90
N ASN A 89 -0.82 16.24 5.41
CA ASN A 89 -0.44 15.08 4.63
C ASN A 89 -1.42 13.91 4.87
N LEU A 90 -2.26 13.61 3.87
CA LEU A 90 -3.16 12.48 3.84
C LEU A 90 -2.64 11.34 2.92
N GLU A 91 -1.41 11.43 2.41
CA GLU A 91 -0.71 10.31 1.75
C GLU A 91 -0.12 9.35 2.79
N LEU A 92 0.38 9.90 3.90
CA LEU A 92 0.92 9.11 5.00
C LEU A 92 -0.21 8.56 5.88
N ASN A 93 0.04 7.40 6.48
CA ASN A 93 -0.92 6.77 7.37
C ASN A 93 -0.20 6.10 8.55
N TYR A 94 0.22 6.95 9.50
CA TYR A 94 0.91 6.56 10.72
C TYR A 94 0.07 6.94 11.95
N PRO A 95 -0.88 6.07 12.36
CA PRO A 95 -1.74 6.37 13.49
C PRO A 95 -0.96 6.62 14.78
N ALA A 96 -1.18 7.76 15.38
CA ALA A 96 -0.72 8.10 16.71
C ALA A 96 -1.93 8.49 17.57
N VAL A 97 -1.94 8.08 18.82
CA VAL A 97 -3.00 8.42 19.78
C VAL A 97 -2.42 9.30 20.90
N PRO A 98 -3.24 10.18 21.51
CA PRO A 98 -2.81 10.97 22.66
C PRO A 98 -2.26 10.07 23.78
N GLY A 99 -1.20 10.50 24.46
CA GLY A 99 -0.58 9.74 25.54
C GLY A 99 0.21 8.51 25.10
N GLN A 100 0.44 8.33 23.78
CA GLN A 100 1.15 7.15 23.26
C GLN A 100 2.58 7.05 23.78
N SER A 101 3.31 8.17 23.85
CA SER A 101 4.69 8.21 24.32
C SER A 101 4.77 7.84 25.81
N GLU A 102 3.83 8.34 26.59
CA GLU A 102 3.71 8.08 28.03
C GLU A 102 3.40 6.61 28.31
N LEU A 103 2.63 5.95 27.42
CA LEU A 103 2.37 4.51 27.51
C LEU A 103 3.59 3.67 27.13
N LEU A 104 4.42 4.15 26.22
CA LEU A 104 5.58 3.40 25.70
C LEU A 104 6.82 3.52 26.60
N ALA A 105 7.05 4.70 27.20
CA ALA A 105 8.26 5.02 27.92
C ALA A 105 8.60 4.10 29.10
N PRO A 106 7.64 3.70 29.97
CA PRO A 106 7.96 2.86 31.14
C PRO A 106 8.61 1.51 30.79
N ALA A 107 8.20 0.89 29.70
CA ALA A 107 8.77 -0.40 29.24
C ALA A 107 10.19 -0.25 28.67
N LEU A 108 10.58 0.97 28.23
CA LEU A 108 11.91 1.25 27.70
C LEU A 108 12.93 1.57 28.81
N ALA A 109 12.50 2.11 29.94
CA ALA A 109 13.40 2.51 31.01
C ALA A 109 14.35 1.38 31.47
N PRO A 110 13.91 0.12 31.66
CA PRO A 110 14.80 -0.97 32.01
C PRO A 110 15.82 -1.34 30.92
N LEU A 111 15.57 -1.01 29.64
CA LEU A 111 16.49 -1.27 28.54
C LEU A 111 17.67 -0.28 28.50
N LEU A 112 17.57 0.83 29.24
CA LEU A 112 18.64 1.82 29.33
C LEU A 112 19.69 1.47 30.41
N ARG A 113 19.47 0.41 31.17
CA ARG A 113 20.49 -0.10 32.08
C ARG A 113 21.70 -0.61 31.29
N PRO A 114 22.94 -0.39 31.75
CA PRO A 114 24.14 -0.76 30.99
C PRO A 114 24.23 -2.23 30.58
N ASP A 115 23.77 -3.14 31.45
CA ASP A 115 23.74 -4.58 31.19
C ASP A 115 22.74 -4.94 30.06
N ALA A 116 21.51 -4.45 30.14
CA ALA A 116 20.45 -4.69 29.14
C ALA A 116 20.80 -3.99 27.80
N LEU A 117 21.31 -2.75 27.87
CA LEU A 117 21.71 -2.00 26.69
C LEU A 117 22.87 -2.68 25.96
N GLY A 118 23.86 -3.21 26.70
CA GLY A 118 24.98 -3.95 26.11
C GLY A 118 24.53 -5.16 25.28
N GLU A 119 23.53 -5.90 25.73
CA GLU A 119 22.94 -6.99 24.93
C GLU A 119 22.12 -6.47 23.73
N ALA A 120 21.36 -5.38 23.93
CA ALA A 120 20.53 -4.78 22.88
C ALA A 120 21.35 -4.12 21.75
N LEU A 121 22.64 -3.82 21.98
CA LEU A 121 23.54 -3.30 20.95
C LEU A 121 24.14 -4.39 20.06
N ARG A 122 23.93 -5.67 20.36
CA ARG A 122 24.41 -6.76 19.53
C ARG A 122 23.53 -7.00 18.31
N PRO A 123 24.07 -7.52 17.19
CA PRO A 123 23.24 -7.89 16.06
C PRO A 123 22.23 -8.97 16.42
N ALA A 124 20.96 -8.77 16.04
CA ALA A 124 19.93 -9.78 16.20
C ALA A 124 19.92 -10.78 15.05
N ALA A 125 19.72 -12.05 15.36
CA ALA A 125 19.48 -13.07 14.33
C ALA A 125 18.11 -12.86 13.67
N ALA A 126 17.96 -13.27 12.41
CA ALA A 126 16.66 -13.23 11.71
C ALA A 126 15.57 -14.04 12.43
N ALA A 127 15.94 -15.08 13.17
CA ALA A 127 15.00 -15.82 14.03
C ALA A 127 14.60 -15.05 15.30
N GLY A 128 15.23 -13.92 15.61
CA GLY A 128 15.01 -13.18 16.86
C GLY A 128 15.41 -13.99 18.11
N THR A 129 14.97 -13.51 19.28
CA THR A 129 15.16 -14.20 20.55
C THR A 129 14.00 -15.18 20.83
N PRO A 130 14.18 -16.21 21.68
CA PRO A 130 13.08 -17.08 22.13
C PRO A 130 11.92 -16.27 22.73
N ALA A 131 12.22 -15.26 23.55
CA ALA A 131 11.24 -14.37 24.16
C ALA A 131 10.43 -13.60 23.10
N ALA A 132 11.09 -13.06 22.06
CA ALA A 132 10.42 -12.37 20.98
C ALA A 132 9.48 -13.28 20.19
N ARG A 133 9.92 -14.51 19.88
CA ARG A 133 9.06 -15.51 19.22
C ARG A 133 7.85 -15.88 20.05
N ALA A 134 8.04 -16.12 21.36
CA ALA A 134 6.94 -16.43 22.27
C ALA A 134 5.93 -15.26 22.38
N ALA A 135 6.41 -14.02 22.49
CA ALA A 135 5.58 -12.84 22.57
C ALA A 135 4.73 -12.61 21.29
N VAL A 136 5.35 -12.78 20.11
CA VAL A 136 4.62 -12.67 18.83
C VAL A 136 3.67 -13.85 18.63
N SER A 137 4.06 -15.07 19.00
CA SER A 137 3.17 -16.24 18.97
C SER A 137 1.91 -16.00 19.83
N ALA A 138 2.06 -15.46 21.04
CA ALA A 138 0.95 -15.10 21.91
C ALA A 138 0.06 -13.99 21.29
N LEU A 139 0.67 -12.97 20.67
CA LEU A 139 -0.08 -11.93 19.93
C LEU A 139 -0.93 -12.55 18.82
N LEU A 140 -0.35 -13.43 18.02
CA LEU A 140 -1.03 -14.07 16.88
C LEU A 140 -2.13 -15.03 17.34
N ALA A 141 -1.92 -15.76 18.43
CA ALA A 141 -2.94 -16.66 19.00
C ALA A 141 -4.21 -15.90 19.40
N ARG A 142 -4.07 -14.70 19.98
CA ARG A 142 -5.21 -13.79 20.26
C ARG A 142 -5.93 -13.32 18.99
N GLY A 143 -5.22 -13.26 17.88
CA GLY A 143 -5.76 -12.95 16.55
C GLY A 143 -6.25 -14.17 15.74
N GLY A 144 -6.42 -15.32 16.37
CA GLY A 144 -6.94 -16.52 15.72
C GLY A 144 -5.91 -17.34 14.93
N LEU A 145 -4.60 -17.07 15.12
CA LEU A 145 -3.52 -17.85 14.51
C LEU A 145 -2.55 -18.39 15.58
N PRO A 146 -2.75 -19.59 16.10
CA PRO A 146 -1.78 -20.22 16.99
C PRO A 146 -0.54 -20.67 16.19
N ALA A 147 0.40 -19.75 16.01
CA ALA A 147 1.64 -20.01 15.27
C ALA A 147 2.72 -20.56 16.20
N ALA A 148 3.36 -21.66 15.81
CA ALA A 148 4.51 -22.18 16.53
C ALA A 148 5.68 -21.17 16.47
N PRO A 149 6.35 -20.86 17.61
CA PRO A 149 7.41 -19.86 17.69
C PRO A 149 8.54 -20.05 16.66
N GLU A 150 8.85 -21.30 16.31
CA GLU A 150 9.91 -21.66 15.37
C GLU A 150 9.60 -21.24 13.91
N ARG A 151 8.34 -20.95 13.62
CA ARG A 151 7.89 -20.48 12.31
C ARG A 151 8.03 -18.97 12.12
N ILE A 152 8.44 -18.23 13.16
CA ILE A 152 8.48 -16.78 13.15
C ILE A 152 9.89 -16.31 12.77
N VAL A 153 9.97 -15.42 11.77
CA VAL A 153 11.18 -14.74 11.31
C VAL A 153 10.99 -13.24 11.44
N PHE A 154 11.98 -12.53 11.98
CA PHE A 154 11.88 -11.10 12.28
C PHE A 154 12.59 -10.24 11.24
N THR A 155 12.01 -9.05 11.01
CA THR A 155 12.55 -7.99 10.17
C THR A 155 12.35 -6.64 10.86
N GLY A 156 12.98 -5.57 10.36
CA GLY A 156 12.80 -4.24 10.93
C GLY A 156 11.38 -3.67 10.76
N ASN A 157 10.63 -4.11 9.73
CA ASN A 157 9.23 -3.69 9.48
C ASN A 157 8.53 -4.63 8.49
N ALA A 158 7.20 -4.46 8.28
CA ALA A 158 6.42 -5.30 7.38
C ALA A 158 6.90 -5.23 5.91
N ARG A 159 7.36 -4.07 5.41
CA ARG A 159 7.87 -3.95 4.03
C ARG A 159 9.07 -4.85 3.79
N GLN A 160 9.96 -4.92 4.77
CA GLN A 160 11.12 -5.82 4.73
C GLN A 160 10.69 -7.29 4.84
N ALA A 161 9.64 -7.59 5.62
CA ALA A 161 9.06 -8.94 5.67
C ALA A 161 8.47 -9.36 4.32
N ILE A 162 7.72 -8.47 3.66
CA ILE A 162 7.19 -8.69 2.29
C ILE A 162 8.35 -8.94 1.32
N ALA A 163 9.36 -8.05 1.31
CA ALA A 163 10.51 -8.16 0.40
C ALA A 163 11.28 -9.47 0.61
N ALA A 164 11.59 -9.82 1.86
CA ALA A 164 12.32 -11.06 2.19
C ALA A 164 11.52 -12.31 1.81
N THR A 165 10.20 -12.30 2.05
CA THR A 165 9.33 -13.43 1.72
C THR A 165 9.22 -13.61 0.21
N LEU A 166 8.96 -12.52 -0.54
CA LEU A 166 8.92 -12.58 -2.01
C LEU A 166 10.28 -13.01 -2.60
N ALA A 167 11.40 -12.49 -2.09
CA ALA A 167 12.73 -12.88 -2.55
C ALA A 167 13.07 -14.36 -2.26
N ALA A 168 12.49 -14.93 -1.18
CA ALA A 168 12.65 -16.35 -0.86
C ALA A 168 11.76 -17.28 -1.70
N LEU A 169 10.61 -16.78 -2.16
CA LEU A 169 9.60 -17.57 -2.89
C LEU A 169 9.74 -17.49 -4.41
N VAL A 170 10.13 -16.32 -4.93
CA VAL A 170 9.99 -16.01 -6.36
C VAL A 170 11.35 -15.65 -6.94
N ARG A 171 11.73 -16.29 -8.04
CA ARG A 171 12.93 -15.94 -8.80
C ARG A 171 12.68 -14.69 -9.66
N PRO A 172 13.73 -13.93 -10.02
CA PRO A 172 13.61 -12.86 -11.02
C PRO A 172 12.92 -13.37 -12.29
N GLY A 173 12.03 -12.57 -12.86
CA GLY A 173 11.15 -12.96 -13.97
C GLY A 173 9.88 -13.70 -13.54
N GLY A 174 9.78 -14.13 -12.28
CA GLY A 174 8.59 -14.83 -11.78
C GLY A 174 7.37 -13.92 -11.64
N ARG A 175 6.19 -14.53 -11.71
CA ARG A 175 4.88 -13.85 -11.73
C ARG A 175 4.22 -13.94 -10.35
N VAL A 176 3.76 -12.79 -9.85
CA VAL A 176 3.06 -12.68 -8.56
C VAL A 176 1.65 -12.14 -8.80
N GLY A 177 0.64 -12.92 -8.45
CA GLY A 177 -0.75 -12.50 -8.50
C GLY A 177 -1.06 -11.52 -7.36
N VAL A 178 -1.75 -10.40 -7.67
CA VAL A 178 -2.10 -9.36 -6.69
C VAL A 178 -3.50 -8.81 -6.98
N GLU A 179 -4.13 -8.17 -6.01
CA GLU A 179 -5.35 -7.40 -6.26
C GLU A 179 -5.06 -6.28 -7.30
N PRO A 180 -6.03 -5.92 -8.18
CA PRO A 180 -5.85 -4.89 -9.22
C PRO A 180 -5.51 -3.51 -8.65
N LEU A 181 -6.01 -3.22 -7.46
CA LEU A 181 -5.55 -2.13 -6.60
C LEU A 181 -4.75 -2.76 -5.48
N THR A 182 -3.47 -2.50 -5.39
CA THR A 182 -2.61 -3.10 -4.35
C THR A 182 -1.74 -2.06 -3.68
N TYR A 183 -1.15 -2.42 -2.56
CA TYR A 183 -0.25 -1.53 -1.81
C TYR A 183 0.91 -1.04 -2.70
N PRO A 184 1.08 0.29 -2.88
CA PRO A 184 2.02 0.82 -3.87
C PRO A 184 3.46 0.33 -3.72
N LEU A 185 3.95 0.18 -2.48
CA LEU A 185 5.34 -0.26 -2.25
C LEU A 185 5.59 -1.73 -2.62
N VAL A 186 4.56 -2.55 -2.75
CA VAL A 186 4.73 -3.91 -3.31
C VAL A 186 5.12 -3.85 -4.78
N LYS A 187 4.63 -2.84 -5.53
CA LYS A 187 5.02 -2.61 -6.92
C LYS A 187 6.52 -2.27 -7.02
N GLU A 188 7.02 -1.42 -6.11
CA GLU A 188 8.44 -1.07 -6.04
C GLU A 188 9.30 -2.25 -5.60
N ILE A 189 8.84 -3.01 -4.60
CA ILE A 189 9.53 -4.24 -4.16
C ILE A 189 9.60 -5.25 -5.31
N ALA A 190 8.49 -5.48 -6.02
CA ALA A 190 8.44 -6.38 -7.16
C ALA A 190 9.40 -5.94 -8.28
N ALA A 191 9.39 -4.64 -8.62
CA ALA A 191 10.30 -4.09 -9.62
C ALA A 191 11.77 -4.26 -9.23
N ARG A 192 12.12 -4.01 -7.96
CA ARG A 192 13.48 -4.20 -7.44
C ARG A 192 13.93 -5.66 -7.46
N LEU A 193 13.00 -6.58 -7.22
CA LEU A 193 13.27 -8.02 -7.26
C LEU A 193 13.14 -8.61 -8.68
N GLY A 194 12.82 -7.80 -9.69
CA GLY A 194 12.62 -8.27 -11.07
C GLY A 194 11.39 -9.16 -11.24
N LEU A 195 10.31 -8.94 -10.45
CA LEU A 195 9.09 -9.73 -10.49
C LEU A 195 8.00 -9.06 -11.33
N ALA A 196 7.19 -9.86 -12.02
CA ALA A 196 6.04 -9.40 -12.77
C ALA A 196 4.75 -9.50 -11.93
N LEU A 197 4.07 -8.37 -11.69
CA LEU A 197 2.78 -8.38 -11.01
C LEU A 197 1.64 -8.66 -12.00
N VAL A 198 0.74 -9.56 -11.61
CA VAL A 198 -0.41 -9.99 -12.40
C VAL A 198 -1.69 -9.59 -11.66
N PRO A 199 -2.51 -8.67 -12.20
CA PRO A 199 -3.75 -8.29 -11.55
C PRO A 199 -4.76 -9.43 -11.62
N LEU A 200 -5.35 -9.76 -10.48
CA LEU A 200 -6.39 -10.79 -10.31
C LEU A 200 -7.74 -10.11 -10.12
N ALA A 201 -8.77 -10.54 -10.84
CA ALA A 201 -10.09 -9.97 -10.68
C ALA A 201 -10.59 -10.10 -9.23
N THR A 202 -11.24 -9.03 -8.77
CA THR A 202 -11.86 -8.92 -7.43
C THR A 202 -13.33 -8.51 -7.58
N ASP A 203 -14.13 -8.91 -6.61
CA ASP A 203 -15.53 -8.48 -6.46
C ASP A 203 -15.76 -7.88 -5.05
N ALA A 204 -17.01 -7.77 -4.64
CA ALA A 204 -17.38 -7.21 -3.33
C ALA A 204 -16.91 -8.08 -2.14
N GLU A 205 -16.52 -9.33 -2.37
CA GLU A 205 -16.02 -10.25 -1.33
C GLU A 205 -14.49 -10.40 -1.33
N GLY A 206 -13.79 -9.79 -2.28
CA GLY A 206 -12.33 -9.85 -2.42
C GLY A 206 -11.84 -10.59 -3.68
N PRO A 207 -10.61 -11.12 -3.68
CA PRO A 207 -10.05 -11.81 -4.84
C PRO A 207 -10.90 -13.01 -5.27
N VAL A 208 -11.16 -13.14 -6.58
CA VAL A 208 -11.97 -14.23 -7.14
C VAL A 208 -11.09 -15.47 -7.36
N PRO A 209 -11.39 -16.63 -6.74
CA PRO A 209 -10.56 -17.85 -6.87
C PRO A 209 -10.43 -18.32 -8.33
N GLN A 210 -11.48 -18.18 -9.13
CA GLN A 210 -11.43 -18.54 -10.55
C GLN A 210 -10.43 -17.67 -11.32
N ALA A 211 -10.32 -16.37 -10.98
CA ALA A 211 -9.31 -15.49 -11.59
C ALA A 211 -7.87 -15.92 -11.26
N VAL A 212 -7.65 -16.44 -10.05
CA VAL A 212 -6.35 -17.04 -9.68
C VAL A 212 -6.06 -18.26 -10.56
N ALA A 213 -7.03 -19.16 -10.69
CA ALA A 213 -6.88 -20.38 -11.50
C ALA A 213 -6.65 -20.06 -12.98
N ASP A 214 -7.37 -19.09 -13.53
CA ASP A 214 -7.25 -18.68 -14.93
C ASP A 214 -5.90 -18.02 -15.21
N ALA A 215 -5.45 -17.12 -14.33
CA ALA A 215 -4.14 -16.48 -14.43
C ALA A 215 -2.99 -17.51 -14.34
N HIS A 216 -3.10 -18.49 -13.45
CA HIS A 216 -2.12 -19.56 -13.28
C HIS A 216 -2.09 -20.51 -14.50
N ARG A 217 -3.26 -20.85 -15.05
CA ARG A 217 -3.40 -21.68 -16.26
C ARG A 217 -2.83 -20.99 -17.50
N SER A 218 -3.05 -19.67 -17.63
CA SER A 218 -2.51 -18.86 -18.73
C SER A 218 -0.97 -18.84 -18.73
N ALA A 219 -0.37 -18.62 -17.58
CA ALA A 219 1.05 -18.82 -17.32
C ALA A 219 1.27 -18.93 -15.81
N PRO A 220 2.15 -19.83 -15.33
CA PRO A 220 2.30 -20.13 -13.91
C PRO A 220 2.52 -18.89 -13.05
N LEU A 221 1.73 -18.78 -11.97
CA LEU A 221 2.00 -17.82 -10.89
C LEU A 221 2.97 -18.48 -9.90
N SER A 222 4.01 -17.76 -9.53
CA SER A 222 5.02 -18.23 -8.57
C SER A 222 4.59 -17.97 -7.12
N ALA A 223 3.75 -16.96 -6.90
CA ALA A 223 3.16 -16.64 -5.61
C ALA A 223 1.93 -15.73 -5.78
N LEU A 224 1.17 -15.55 -4.69
CA LEU A 224 0.20 -14.47 -4.54
C LEU A 224 0.69 -13.49 -3.46
N TYR A 225 0.34 -12.21 -3.58
CA TYR A 225 0.38 -11.24 -2.48
C TYR A 225 -1.03 -10.68 -2.30
N LEU A 226 -1.60 -10.84 -1.12
CA LEU A 226 -2.99 -10.47 -0.81
C LEU A 226 -3.08 -9.72 0.51
N GLN A 227 -4.02 -8.76 0.61
CA GLN A 227 -4.39 -8.05 1.85
C GLN A 227 -5.86 -8.33 2.21
N PRO A 228 -6.20 -9.50 2.77
CA PRO A 228 -7.60 -9.90 2.94
C PRO A 228 -8.34 -9.17 4.06
N ALA A 229 -7.65 -8.49 4.98
CA ALA A 229 -8.28 -7.76 6.07
C ALA A 229 -8.00 -6.26 5.96
N LEU A 230 -9.06 -5.44 5.86
CA LEU A 230 -8.98 -4.00 5.68
C LEU A 230 -8.01 -3.62 4.56
N HIS A 231 -8.31 -4.13 3.38
CA HIS A 231 -7.49 -3.97 2.17
C HIS A 231 -7.15 -2.50 1.87
N ASN A 232 -5.89 -2.17 1.70
CA ASN A 232 -5.44 -0.85 1.29
C ASN A 232 -5.32 -0.78 -0.25
N PRO A 233 -6.19 0.01 -0.98
CA PRO A 233 -6.84 1.23 -0.47
C PRO A 233 -8.33 1.14 -0.14
N THR A 234 -9.01 0.04 -0.43
CA THR A 234 -10.49 -0.01 -0.50
C THR A 234 -11.20 -0.26 0.84
N SER A 235 -10.45 -0.56 1.91
CA SER A 235 -10.96 -0.99 3.23
C SER A 235 -11.77 -2.30 3.20
N LEU A 236 -11.79 -3.03 2.09
CA LEU A 236 -12.49 -4.29 1.96
C LEU A 236 -11.90 -5.33 2.89
N THR A 237 -12.75 -6.07 3.58
CA THR A 237 -12.38 -7.29 4.29
C THR A 237 -12.98 -8.48 3.57
N THR A 238 -12.13 -9.41 3.16
CA THR A 238 -12.52 -10.64 2.45
C THR A 238 -13.39 -11.51 3.35
N SER A 239 -14.52 -11.98 2.85
CA SER A 239 -15.44 -12.81 3.64
C SER A 239 -14.82 -14.15 4.05
N ALA A 240 -15.24 -14.70 5.18
CA ALA A 240 -14.76 -15.99 5.64
C ALA A 240 -15.06 -17.13 4.64
N GLY A 241 -16.18 -17.01 3.88
CA GLY A 241 -16.50 -17.92 2.79
C GLY A 241 -15.49 -17.85 1.67
N ARG A 242 -15.15 -16.62 1.23
CA ARG A 242 -14.17 -16.36 0.18
C ARG A 242 -12.76 -16.80 0.59
N LEU A 243 -12.38 -16.60 1.86
CA LEU A 243 -11.08 -17.08 2.37
C LEU A 243 -10.96 -18.62 2.28
N ARG A 244 -12.03 -19.36 2.62
CA ARG A 244 -12.04 -20.82 2.42
C ARG A 244 -11.87 -21.21 0.95
N GLN A 245 -12.62 -20.56 0.06
CA GLN A 245 -12.51 -20.80 -1.38
C GLN A 245 -11.09 -20.50 -1.92
N LEU A 246 -10.46 -19.44 -1.43
CA LEU A 246 -9.08 -19.10 -1.78
C LEU A 246 -8.10 -20.14 -1.23
N ALA A 247 -8.28 -20.58 0.02
CA ALA A 247 -7.46 -21.64 0.61
C ALA A 247 -7.52 -22.95 -0.22
N ASP A 248 -8.72 -23.37 -0.62
CA ASP A 248 -8.92 -24.54 -1.48
C ASP A 248 -8.26 -24.34 -2.86
N CYS A 249 -8.39 -23.14 -3.44
CA CYS A 249 -7.80 -22.80 -4.71
C CYS A 249 -6.26 -22.89 -4.66
N VAL A 250 -5.62 -22.23 -3.70
CA VAL A 250 -4.16 -22.21 -3.59
C VAL A 250 -3.62 -23.60 -3.21
N HIS A 251 -4.36 -24.40 -2.45
CA HIS A 251 -4.02 -25.79 -2.15
C HIS A 251 -3.99 -26.66 -3.41
N ARG A 252 -5.06 -26.61 -4.21
CA ARG A 252 -5.13 -27.39 -5.47
C ARG A 252 -4.04 -27.00 -6.46
N LEU A 253 -3.66 -25.71 -6.50
CA LEU A 253 -2.69 -25.20 -7.46
C LEU A 253 -1.25 -25.21 -6.93
N GLY A 254 -1.04 -25.47 -5.63
CA GLY A 254 0.27 -25.44 -5.00
C GLY A 254 0.92 -24.06 -4.96
N ILE A 255 0.12 -22.97 -5.00
CA ILE A 255 0.63 -21.60 -5.09
C ILE A 255 0.87 -21.03 -3.69
N PRO A 256 2.12 -20.64 -3.33
CA PRO A 256 2.37 -19.96 -2.06
C PRO A 256 1.75 -18.56 -2.04
N VAL A 257 1.33 -18.12 -0.85
CA VAL A 257 0.70 -16.82 -0.64
C VAL A 257 1.49 -16.00 0.38
N VAL A 258 1.72 -14.72 0.09
CA VAL A 258 2.12 -13.71 1.07
C VAL A 258 0.85 -12.99 1.52
N GLU A 259 0.43 -13.23 2.75
CA GLU A 259 -0.74 -12.59 3.37
C GLU A 259 -0.29 -11.41 4.21
N ASP A 260 -0.60 -10.19 3.76
CA ASP A 260 -0.29 -8.95 4.51
C ASP A 260 -1.43 -8.61 5.48
N ARG A 261 -1.11 -8.62 6.77
CA ARG A 261 -2.08 -8.38 7.84
C ARG A 261 -1.81 -7.11 8.65
N ILE A 262 -1.06 -6.17 8.07
CA ILE A 262 -0.63 -4.94 8.76
C ILE A 262 -1.79 -4.12 9.36
N TRP A 263 -2.99 -4.20 8.78
CA TRP A 263 -4.19 -3.50 9.26
C TRP A 263 -5.19 -4.38 9.99
N ALA A 264 -5.00 -5.70 9.99
CA ALA A 264 -5.95 -6.65 10.56
C ALA A 264 -6.22 -6.44 12.06
N PHE A 265 -5.31 -5.81 12.80
CA PHE A 265 -5.51 -5.49 14.23
C PHE A 265 -6.67 -4.51 14.48
N LEU A 266 -7.10 -3.79 13.46
CA LEU A 266 -8.26 -2.88 13.54
C LEU A 266 -9.58 -3.60 13.31
N ASP A 267 -9.58 -4.75 12.62
CA ASP A 267 -10.78 -5.53 12.34
C ASP A 267 -11.43 -6.03 13.64
N PRO A 268 -12.65 -5.54 14.00
CA PRO A 268 -13.34 -5.98 15.20
C PRO A 268 -13.93 -7.39 15.07
N GLY A 269 -14.19 -7.82 13.84
CA GLY A 269 -14.79 -9.14 13.55
C GLY A 269 -13.80 -10.29 13.67
N GLY A 270 -12.50 -9.98 13.77
CA GLY A 270 -11.47 -11.00 13.94
C GLY A 270 -11.42 -11.98 12.76
N THR A 271 -11.52 -11.48 11.53
CA THR A 271 -11.44 -12.33 10.32
C THR A 271 -10.25 -13.27 10.42
N PRO A 272 -10.47 -14.60 10.38
CA PRO A 272 -9.38 -15.56 10.51
C PRO A 272 -8.36 -15.36 9.37
N PRO A 273 -7.06 -15.48 9.66
CA PRO A 273 -6.06 -15.35 8.60
C PRO A 273 -6.14 -16.54 7.64
N LEU A 274 -5.85 -16.28 6.37
CA LEU A 274 -5.68 -17.32 5.35
C LEU A 274 -4.60 -18.32 5.77
N ALA A 275 -3.58 -17.86 6.50
CA ALA A 275 -2.53 -18.69 7.09
C ALA A 275 -3.05 -19.76 8.08
N ALA A 276 -4.22 -19.57 8.67
CA ALA A 276 -4.87 -20.60 9.51
C ALA A 276 -5.52 -21.69 8.64
N LEU A 277 -5.99 -21.33 7.45
CA LEU A 277 -6.68 -22.25 6.53
C LEU A 277 -5.70 -23.02 5.62
N ALA A 278 -4.55 -22.43 5.29
CA ALA A 278 -3.53 -23.03 4.44
C ALA A 278 -2.10 -22.87 5.01
N PRO A 279 -1.82 -23.42 6.21
CA PRO A 279 -0.57 -23.16 6.95
C PRO A 279 0.70 -23.67 6.27
N GLY A 280 0.59 -24.56 5.30
CA GLY A 280 1.70 -25.08 4.50
C GLY A 280 2.06 -24.23 3.29
N LEU A 281 1.21 -23.28 2.90
CA LEU A 281 1.40 -22.42 1.72
C LEU A 281 1.46 -20.93 2.06
N VAL A 282 0.81 -20.49 3.13
CA VAL A 282 0.68 -19.07 3.45
C VAL A 282 1.81 -18.58 4.33
N HIS A 283 2.42 -17.50 3.89
CA HIS A 283 3.44 -16.71 4.57
C HIS A 283 2.76 -15.43 5.05
N LEU A 284 2.35 -15.40 6.32
CA LEU A 284 1.73 -14.21 6.91
C LEU A 284 2.82 -13.18 7.24
N VAL A 285 2.62 -11.93 6.84
CA VAL A 285 3.48 -10.80 7.19
C VAL A 285 2.72 -9.75 7.99
N ASP A 286 3.37 -9.21 9.02
CA ASP A 286 2.79 -8.19 9.89
C ASP A 286 3.90 -7.39 10.59
N SER A 287 3.56 -6.35 11.35
CA SER A 287 4.50 -5.60 12.17
C SER A 287 3.82 -4.80 13.28
N LEU A 288 4.63 -4.28 14.18
CA LEU A 288 4.19 -3.31 15.20
C LEU A 288 4.10 -1.87 14.69
N SER A 289 4.48 -1.60 13.42
CA SER A 289 4.52 -0.23 12.87
C SER A 289 3.20 0.52 12.97
N LYS A 290 2.07 -0.18 12.80
CA LYS A 290 0.74 0.43 12.87
C LYS A 290 0.10 0.27 14.25
N ARG A 291 0.45 -0.81 14.98
CA ARG A 291 -0.01 -1.04 16.35
C ARG A 291 0.70 -0.11 17.34
N VAL A 292 2.00 0.06 17.20
CA VAL A 292 2.85 0.90 18.07
C VAL A 292 3.25 2.16 17.32
N ALA A 293 4.41 2.18 16.71
CA ALA A 293 4.94 3.32 15.97
C ALA A 293 5.92 2.87 14.89
N PRO A 294 6.04 3.59 13.75
CA PRO A 294 6.95 3.20 12.66
C PRO A 294 8.43 3.42 12.99
N GLY A 295 8.76 4.38 13.87
CA GLY A 295 10.13 4.75 14.23
C GLY A 295 10.82 3.73 15.14
N LEU A 296 10.06 3.00 15.96
CA LEU A 296 10.56 1.95 16.82
C LEU A 296 9.64 0.73 16.64
N THR A 297 9.96 -0.11 15.68
CA THR A 297 9.09 -1.19 15.25
C THR A 297 9.84 -2.48 14.95
N VAL A 298 9.09 -3.57 14.94
CA VAL A 298 9.53 -4.89 14.51
C VAL A 298 8.52 -5.40 13.50
N GLY A 299 9.02 -5.90 12.37
CA GLY A 299 8.27 -6.69 11.42
C GLY A 299 8.51 -8.17 11.64
N PHE A 300 7.59 -9.00 11.20
CA PHE A 300 7.77 -10.43 11.24
C PHE A 300 7.01 -11.13 10.13
N ALA A 301 7.47 -12.34 9.80
CA ALA A 301 6.75 -13.28 8.96
C ALA A 301 6.53 -14.59 9.71
N VAL A 302 5.31 -15.15 9.61
CA VAL A 302 5.01 -16.52 10.01
C VAL A 302 5.00 -17.37 8.75
N VAL A 303 5.93 -18.31 8.66
CA VAL A 303 6.16 -19.04 7.41
C VAL A 303 5.97 -20.55 7.60
N PRO A 304 5.74 -21.34 6.54
CA PRO A 304 5.78 -22.80 6.61
C PRO A 304 7.12 -23.29 7.16
N ARG A 305 7.11 -24.41 7.92
CA ARG A 305 8.31 -24.92 8.62
C ARG A 305 9.51 -25.13 7.69
N ASP A 306 9.27 -25.69 6.50
CA ASP A 306 10.27 -25.95 5.48
C ASP A 306 10.85 -24.66 4.85
N ARG A 307 10.15 -23.51 4.98
CA ARG A 307 10.51 -22.22 4.41
C ARG A 307 11.29 -21.31 5.37
N VAL A 308 11.31 -21.61 6.68
CA VAL A 308 11.96 -20.76 7.70
C VAL A 308 13.42 -20.43 7.34
N LYS A 309 14.20 -21.44 6.95
CA LYS A 309 15.62 -21.25 6.59
C LYS A 309 15.80 -20.37 5.34
N ALA A 310 14.91 -20.52 4.35
CA ALA A 310 14.96 -19.73 3.11
C ALA A 310 14.64 -18.26 3.36
N VAL A 311 13.55 -17.98 4.11
CA VAL A 311 13.16 -16.61 4.44
C VAL A 311 14.18 -15.96 5.37
N ALA A 312 14.70 -16.66 6.39
CA ALA A 312 15.75 -16.15 7.26
C ALA A 312 17.05 -15.83 6.49
N ARG A 313 17.38 -16.60 5.44
CA ARG A 313 18.51 -16.31 4.55
C ARG A 313 18.26 -15.02 3.76
N ALA A 314 17.05 -14.86 3.21
CA ALA A 314 16.68 -13.65 2.47
C ALA A 314 16.73 -12.41 3.38
N VAL A 315 16.25 -12.50 4.62
CA VAL A 315 16.35 -11.42 5.61
C VAL A 315 17.81 -11.01 5.83
N ARG A 316 18.72 -11.99 6.04
CA ARG A 316 20.14 -11.68 6.26
C ARG A 316 20.82 -11.08 5.02
N SER A 317 20.61 -11.67 3.85
CA SER A 317 21.24 -11.21 2.61
C SER A 317 20.73 -9.84 2.16
N GLY A 318 19.49 -9.50 2.50
CA GLY A 318 18.89 -8.19 2.22
C GLY A 318 19.24 -7.11 3.24
N GLY A 319 19.92 -7.44 4.35
CA GLY A 319 20.18 -6.50 5.45
C GLY A 319 18.90 -6.08 6.20
N TRP A 320 17.88 -6.94 6.22
CA TRP A 320 16.54 -6.62 6.72
C TRP A 320 16.25 -7.12 8.15
N SER A 321 17.27 -7.53 8.90
CA SER A 321 17.12 -7.99 10.29
C SER A 321 16.54 -6.91 11.20
N ALA A 322 15.73 -7.31 12.16
CA ALA A 322 15.26 -6.40 13.21
C ALA A 322 16.44 -5.97 14.09
N GLY A 323 16.37 -4.76 14.65
CA GLY A 323 17.32 -4.33 15.67
C GLY A 323 17.04 -5.02 17.01
N ALA A 324 18.09 -5.42 17.73
CA ALA A 324 17.95 -6.11 19.02
C ALA A 324 17.19 -5.25 20.05
N PHE A 325 17.46 -3.95 20.11
CA PHE A 325 16.75 -3.02 20.98
C PHE A 325 15.25 -2.99 20.68
N ALA A 326 14.88 -2.95 19.39
CA ALA A 326 13.48 -2.95 18.98
C ALA A 326 12.77 -4.28 19.33
N LEU A 327 13.47 -5.42 19.23
CA LEU A 327 12.95 -6.73 19.64
C LEU A 327 12.68 -6.77 21.14
N GLU A 328 13.62 -6.30 21.96
CA GLU A 328 13.46 -6.27 23.43
C GLU A 328 12.34 -5.30 23.86
N ALA A 329 12.24 -4.14 23.22
CA ALA A 329 11.12 -3.21 23.43
C ALA A 329 9.77 -3.88 23.08
N ALA A 330 9.71 -4.57 21.94
CA ALA A 330 8.50 -5.28 21.50
C ALA A 330 8.09 -6.38 22.48
N VAL A 331 9.04 -7.15 23.01
CA VAL A 331 8.77 -8.19 24.03
C VAL A 331 8.09 -7.59 25.24
N ARG A 332 8.60 -6.47 25.75
CA ARG A 332 8.06 -5.78 26.91
C ARG A 332 6.65 -5.25 26.65
N TRP A 333 6.46 -4.49 25.57
CA TRP A 333 5.16 -3.93 25.22
C TRP A 333 4.08 -4.98 24.94
N LEU A 334 4.47 -6.15 24.40
CA LEU A 334 3.56 -7.26 24.19
C LEU A 334 3.24 -7.98 25.51
N GLY A 335 4.23 -8.06 26.43
CA GLY A 335 4.10 -8.76 27.70
C GLY A 335 3.35 -7.96 28.77
N ASP A 336 3.45 -6.62 28.81
CA ASP A 336 2.84 -5.75 29.80
C ASP A 336 1.46 -5.19 29.41
N GLY A 337 0.94 -5.61 28.25
CA GLY A 337 -0.35 -5.15 27.72
C GLY A 337 -0.35 -3.76 27.09
N THR A 338 0.81 -3.11 26.93
CA THR A 338 0.91 -1.78 26.29
C THR A 338 0.38 -1.82 24.85
N VAL A 339 0.74 -2.86 24.07
CA VAL A 339 0.22 -3.02 22.71
C VAL A 339 -1.30 -3.13 22.70
N ASP A 340 -1.90 -3.87 23.61
CA ASP A 340 -3.34 -4.05 23.66
C ASP A 340 -4.06 -2.73 24.00
N ARG A 341 -3.51 -1.93 24.93
CA ARG A 341 -4.03 -0.58 25.24
C ARG A 341 -3.94 0.35 24.05
N LEU A 342 -2.81 0.35 23.31
CA LEU A 342 -2.64 1.15 22.10
C LEU A 342 -3.60 0.72 20.99
N VAL A 343 -3.78 -0.57 20.78
CA VAL A 343 -4.73 -1.11 19.79
C VAL A 343 -6.15 -0.67 20.12
N ALA A 344 -6.58 -0.78 21.39
CA ALA A 344 -7.90 -0.32 21.81
C ALA A 344 -8.10 1.18 21.55
N ALA A 345 -7.13 2.01 21.91
CA ALA A 345 -7.16 3.46 21.67
C ALA A 345 -7.21 3.78 20.16
N LYS A 346 -6.40 3.10 19.35
CA LYS A 346 -6.38 3.27 17.89
C LYS A 346 -7.69 2.84 17.21
N ARG A 347 -8.32 1.77 17.67
CA ARG A 347 -9.65 1.37 17.19
C ARG A 347 -10.71 2.46 17.45
N GLN A 348 -10.67 3.08 18.64
CA GLN A 348 -11.57 4.19 18.95
C GLN A 348 -11.26 5.43 18.10
N ASP A 349 -9.98 5.76 17.94
CA ASP A 349 -9.53 6.88 17.11
C ASP A 349 -9.93 6.69 15.64
N ALA A 350 -9.73 5.50 15.05
CA ALA A 350 -10.17 5.20 13.69
C ALA A 350 -11.67 5.45 13.50
N ARG A 351 -12.52 4.99 14.44
CA ARG A 351 -13.97 5.22 14.41
C ARG A 351 -14.33 6.71 14.46
N ARG A 352 -13.62 7.54 15.28
CA ARG A 352 -13.85 8.99 15.31
C ARG A 352 -13.52 9.63 13.97
N ARG A 353 -12.39 9.26 13.37
CA ARG A 353 -11.93 9.78 12.07
C ARG A 353 -12.84 9.36 10.92
N GLN A 354 -13.37 8.13 10.93
CA GLN A 354 -14.36 7.69 9.96
C GLN A 354 -15.69 8.46 10.08
N ARG A 355 -16.11 8.83 11.28
CA ARG A 355 -17.27 9.73 11.44
C ARG A 355 -17.04 11.11 10.82
N LEU A 356 -15.78 11.64 10.90
CA LEU A 356 -15.45 12.89 10.20
C LEU A 356 -15.53 12.71 8.68
N VAL A 357 -15.05 11.60 8.14
CA VAL A 357 -15.17 11.28 6.70
C VAL A 357 -16.63 11.23 6.30
N ALA A 358 -17.45 10.46 7.00
CA ALA A 358 -18.89 10.31 6.70
C ALA A 358 -19.63 11.66 6.74
N GLY A 359 -19.32 12.52 7.71
CA GLY A 359 -19.96 13.83 7.84
C GLY A 359 -19.45 14.86 6.82
N LYS A 360 -18.12 14.93 6.58
CA LYS A 360 -17.54 15.96 5.70
C LYS A 360 -17.64 15.62 4.22
N LEU A 361 -17.66 14.33 3.88
CA LEU A 361 -17.80 13.84 2.51
C LEU A 361 -19.20 13.28 2.21
N ALA A 362 -20.21 13.69 3.00
CA ALA A 362 -21.61 13.34 2.73
C ALA A 362 -22.00 13.78 1.31
N GLY A 363 -22.67 12.89 0.57
CA GLY A 363 -23.10 13.11 -0.82
C GLY A 363 -22.06 12.72 -1.87
N PHE A 364 -20.84 12.29 -1.46
CA PHE A 364 -19.85 11.73 -2.36
C PHE A 364 -19.79 10.19 -2.24
N THR A 365 -19.30 9.53 -3.28
CA THR A 365 -19.07 8.09 -3.28
C THR A 365 -17.75 7.77 -2.58
N VAL A 366 -17.83 7.37 -1.31
CA VAL A 366 -16.68 7.02 -0.49
C VAL A 366 -16.82 5.57 -0.01
N ARG A 367 -15.81 4.75 -0.29
CA ARG A 367 -15.69 3.40 0.28
C ARG A 367 -14.76 3.47 1.50
N SER A 368 -15.24 3.06 2.64
CA SER A 368 -14.45 2.96 3.86
C SER A 368 -15.07 1.95 4.82
N ASP A 369 -14.26 1.46 5.74
CA ASP A 369 -14.73 0.66 6.88
C ASP A 369 -14.68 1.52 8.15
N PRO A 370 -15.67 1.44 9.05
CA PRO A 370 -15.68 2.20 10.30
C PRO A 370 -14.44 1.99 11.18
N ALA A 371 -13.72 0.89 11.02
CA ALA A 371 -12.50 0.59 11.75
C ALA A 371 -11.21 1.02 11.02
N ALA A 372 -11.27 1.41 9.73
CA ALA A 372 -10.09 1.70 8.94
C ALA A 372 -9.52 3.11 9.19
N TYR A 373 -8.21 3.26 9.02
CA TYR A 373 -7.54 4.57 9.00
C TYR A 373 -7.39 5.15 7.61
N PHE A 374 -8.15 4.69 6.63
CA PHE A 374 -8.15 5.22 5.27
C PHE A 374 -9.53 5.12 4.65
N ALA A 375 -9.76 5.94 3.63
CA ALA A 375 -10.96 5.95 2.84
C ALA A 375 -10.58 6.05 1.36
N TRP A 376 -11.33 5.37 0.52
CA TRP A 376 -11.25 5.42 -0.93
C TRP A 376 -12.39 6.27 -1.46
N TRP A 377 -12.05 7.43 -2.01
CA TRP A 377 -13.02 8.40 -2.53
C TRP A 377 -13.03 8.38 -4.05
N GLU A 378 -14.14 7.95 -4.64
CA GLU A 378 -14.42 8.06 -6.06
C GLU A 378 -14.79 9.49 -6.38
N LEU A 379 -14.01 10.12 -7.26
CA LEU A 379 -14.16 11.55 -7.55
C LEU A 379 -15.35 11.79 -8.48
N PRO A 380 -16.16 12.84 -8.23
CA PRO A 380 -17.23 13.23 -9.15
C PRO A 380 -16.64 13.75 -10.48
N ALA A 381 -17.38 13.57 -11.59
CA ALA A 381 -17.02 14.19 -12.84
C ALA A 381 -17.02 15.74 -12.69
N PRO A 382 -16.13 16.47 -13.39
CA PRO A 382 -15.16 15.99 -14.37
C PRO A 382 -13.78 15.62 -13.79
N TRP A 383 -13.66 15.50 -12.46
CA TRP A 383 -12.39 15.29 -11.80
C TRP A 383 -11.70 13.98 -12.23
N ARG A 384 -10.41 14.08 -12.43
CA ARG A 384 -9.49 12.96 -12.59
C ARG A 384 -8.58 12.90 -11.36
N ALA A 385 -8.06 11.71 -11.07
CA ALA A 385 -7.23 11.50 -9.89
C ALA A 385 -6.01 12.44 -9.83
N ASP A 386 -5.35 12.68 -10.95
CA ASP A 386 -4.17 13.53 -11.07
C ASP A 386 -4.51 15.03 -10.95
N THR A 387 -5.56 15.48 -11.62
CA THR A 387 -5.99 16.89 -11.55
C THR A 387 -6.53 17.24 -10.17
N PHE A 388 -7.29 16.34 -9.55
CA PHE A 388 -7.76 16.54 -8.18
C PHE A 388 -6.60 16.56 -7.18
N THR A 389 -5.60 15.67 -7.33
CA THR A 389 -4.41 15.65 -6.47
C THR A 389 -3.62 16.97 -6.59
N ALA A 390 -3.50 17.52 -7.80
CA ALA A 390 -2.86 18.82 -8.02
C ALA A 390 -3.64 19.96 -7.38
N ALA A 391 -4.98 19.97 -7.51
CA ALA A 391 -5.84 20.96 -6.88
C ALA A 391 -5.79 20.86 -5.33
N ALA A 392 -5.83 19.65 -4.77
CA ALA A 392 -5.67 19.44 -3.33
C ALA A 392 -4.32 19.99 -2.83
N ARG A 393 -3.23 19.73 -3.58
CA ARG A 393 -1.89 20.22 -3.23
C ARG A 393 -1.80 21.75 -3.27
N ALA A 394 -2.50 22.42 -4.19
CA ALA A 394 -2.60 23.88 -4.21
C ALA A 394 -3.25 24.45 -2.93
N HIS A 395 -4.10 23.67 -2.26
CA HIS A 395 -4.66 23.98 -0.95
C HIS A 395 -3.82 23.45 0.23
N GLY A 396 -2.57 23.01 -0.02
CA GLY A 396 -1.68 22.48 1.02
C GLY A 396 -2.06 21.09 1.53
N ILE A 397 -2.86 20.32 0.78
CA ILE A 397 -3.33 18.98 1.18
C ILE A 397 -2.75 17.95 0.20
N ALA A 398 -2.01 16.97 0.73
CA ALA A 398 -1.50 15.86 -0.06
C ALA A 398 -2.42 14.64 0.07
N VAL A 399 -2.83 14.06 -1.07
CA VAL A 399 -3.67 12.84 -1.16
C VAL A 399 -3.05 11.86 -2.16
N THR A 400 -3.26 10.55 -1.96
CA THR A 400 -2.70 9.54 -2.86
C THR A 400 -3.65 9.27 -4.02
N PRO A 401 -3.27 9.52 -5.28
CA PRO A 401 -4.13 9.24 -6.43
C PRO A 401 -4.33 7.73 -6.63
N GLY A 402 -5.48 7.36 -7.16
CA GLY A 402 -5.84 5.96 -7.42
C GLY A 402 -4.86 5.23 -8.33
N THR A 403 -4.22 5.96 -9.26
CA THR A 403 -3.17 5.44 -10.15
C THR A 403 -2.01 4.80 -9.42
N ALA A 404 -1.74 5.26 -8.19
CA ALA A 404 -0.69 4.71 -7.35
C ALA A 404 -0.86 3.23 -7.04
N PHE A 405 -2.10 2.82 -6.85
CA PHE A 405 -2.46 1.47 -6.42
C PHE A 405 -2.64 0.51 -7.60
N CYS A 406 -2.88 1.02 -8.81
CA CYS A 406 -3.20 0.19 -9.97
C CYS A 406 -2.04 -0.70 -10.41
N VAL A 407 -2.38 -1.94 -10.76
CA VAL A 407 -1.49 -2.93 -11.38
C VAL A 407 -2.02 -3.30 -12.76
N GLY A 408 -1.13 -3.35 -13.74
CA GLY A 408 -1.45 -3.71 -15.11
C GLY A 408 -2.12 -2.58 -15.93
N PRO A 409 -2.51 -2.87 -17.18
CA PRO A 409 -2.99 -1.87 -18.16
C PRO A 409 -4.49 -1.54 -18.03
N GLY A 410 -5.15 -1.88 -16.93
CA GLY A 410 -6.59 -1.68 -16.74
C GLY A 410 -7.01 -0.21 -16.64
N ARG A 411 -8.32 0.04 -16.61
CA ARG A 411 -8.90 1.37 -16.35
C ARG A 411 -8.49 1.83 -14.96
N THR A 412 -7.78 2.95 -14.89
CA THR A 412 -7.47 3.60 -13.62
C THR A 412 -8.72 4.28 -13.07
N PRO A 413 -9.13 4.01 -11.84
CA PRO A 413 -10.25 4.71 -11.22
C PRO A 413 -9.91 6.19 -11.04
N ASP A 414 -10.86 7.08 -11.35
CA ASP A 414 -10.81 8.49 -10.98
C ASP A 414 -11.13 8.59 -9.48
N ALA A 415 -10.16 8.28 -8.64
CA ALA A 415 -10.30 8.18 -7.20
C ALA A 415 -9.02 8.60 -6.47
N VAL A 416 -9.16 8.94 -5.20
CA VAL A 416 -8.02 9.18 -4.29
C VAL A 416 -8.17 8.38 -3.02
N ARG A 417 -7.04 7.94 -2.45
CA ARG A 417 -7.01 7.39 -1.11
C ARG A 417 -6.65 8.49 -0.11
N LEU A 418 -7.46 8.63 0.94
CA LEU A 418 -7.24 9.50 2.09
C LEU A 418 -6.67 8.69 3.24
N GLY A 419 -5.44 9.00 3.68
CA GLY A 419 -4.84 8.46 4.90
C GLY A 419 -5.29 9.30 6.09
N LEU A 420 -5.97 8.69 7.04
CA LEU A 420 -6.62 9.41 8.13
C LEU A 420 -5.77 9.45 9.41
N GLY A 421 -4.75 8.58 9.52
CA GLY A 421 -4.05 8.32 10.79
C GLY A 421 -2.98 9.33 11.17
N SER A 422 -2.41 10.10 10.22
CA SER A 422 -1.26 10.96 10.50
C SER A 422 -1.63 12.38 10.93
N ALA A 423 -2.70 12.94 10.37
CA ALA A 423 -3.11 14.31 10.67
C ALA A 423 -3.86 14.39 12.01
N PRO A 424 -3.64 15.43 12.83
CA PRO A 424 -4.50 15.72 13.99
C PRO A 424 -5.97 15.87 13.59
N GLU A 425 -6.92 15.41 14.43
CA GLU A 425 -8.35 15.42 14.10
C GLU A 425 -8.88 16.80 13.63
N PRO A 426 -8.52 17.96 14.27
CA PRO A 426 -8.98 19.26 13.79
C PRO A 426 -8.43 19.63 12.40
N GLN A 427 -7.19 19.23 12.09
CA GLN A 427 -6.60 19.46 10.76
C GLN A 427 -7.24 18.55 9.73
N LEU A 428 -7.49 17.28 10.08
CA LEU A 428 -8.20 16.32 9.22
C LEU A 428 -9.60 16.84 8.87
N ALA A 429 -10.36 17.31 9.85
CA ALA A 429 -11.71 17.84 9.64
C ALA A 429 -11.71 19.02 8.66
N ARG A 430 -10.77 19.98 8.81
CA ARG A 430 -10.61 21.11 7.89
C ARG A 430 -10.19 20.65 6.50
N ALA A 431 -9.22 19.75 6.41
CA ALA A 431 -8.76 19.21 5.13
C ALA A 431 -9.87 18.51 4.36
N LEU A 432 -10.66 17.66 5.01
CA LEU A 432 -11.82 17.00 4.39
C LEU A 432 -12.86 18.00 3.90
N GLN A 433 -13.14 19.06 4.66
CA GLN A 433 -14.06 20.12 4.26
C GLN A 433 -13.55 20.90 3.03
N THR A 434 -12.26 21.27 3.00
CA THR A 434 -11.61 21.92 1.85
C THR A 434 -11.69 21.03 0.61
N LEU A 435 -11.31 19.75 0.73
CA LEU A 435 -11.37 18.80 -0.37
C LEU A 435 -12.81 18.62 -0.92
N ALA A 436 -13.81 18.61 -0.03
CA ALA A 436 -15.20 18.55 -0.45
C ALA A 436 -15.64 19.81 -1.23
N GLY A 437 -15.16 21.00 -0.84
CA GLY A 437 -15.34 22.25 -1.59
C GLY A 437 -14.73 22.16 -2.98
N VAL A 438 -13.43 21.85 -3.06
CA VAL A 438 -12.71 21.66 -4.33
C VAL A 438 -13.46 20.69 -5.27
N ALA A 439 -13.97 19.57 -4.73
CA ALA A 439 -14.70 18.60 -5.53
C ALA A 439 -16.00 19.15 -6.12
N ARG A 440 -16.76 19.96 -5.36
CA ARG A 440 -18.01 20.58 -5.81
C ARG A 440 -17.76 21.70 -6.83
N ASP A 441 -16.79 22.58 -6.58
CA ASP A 441 -16.49 23.73 -7.44
C ASP A 441 -16.04 23.27 -8.85
N GLY A 442 -15.24 22.23 -8.94
CA GLY A 442 -14.84 21.68 -10.23
C GLY A 442 -15.98 20.97 -10.96
N ALA A 443 -16.94 20.37 -10.24
CA ALA A 443 -18.14 19.79 -10.85
C ALA A 443 -19.06 20.88 -11.42
N ALA A 444 -19.21 22.02 -10.75
CA ALA A 444 -20.00 23.14 -11.22
C ALA A 444 -19.38 23.82 -12.47
N ALA A 445 -18.06 23.93 -12.54
CA ALA A 445 -17.35 24.52 -13.68
C ALA A 445 -17.37 23.63 -14.95
N GLY A 446 -17.71 22.34 -14.84
CA GLY A 446 -17.80 21.41 -15.97
C GLY A 446 -19.19 21.29 -16.61
N THR A 447 -20.20 21.96 -16.06
CA THR A 447 -21.61 21.95 -16.53
C THR A 447 -22.00 23.24 -17.24
N GLY A 448 -21.09 24.22 -17.43
CA GLY A 448 -21.27 25.49 -18.12
C GLY A 448 -20.77 25.49 -19.56
#